data_0ddbf911a98544e1edaf7b960ac18638
#
_entry.id   0ddbf911a98544e1edaf7b960ac18638
#
_cell.length_a   1.000
_cell.length_b   1.000
_cell.length_c   1.000
_cell.angle_alpha   90.00
_cell.angle_beta   90.00
_cell.angle_gamma   90.00
#
_symmetry.space_group_name_H-M   'P 1'
#
loop_
_entity.id
_entity.type
_entity.pdbx_description
1 polymer ?
#
loop_
_entity_poly.entity_id
_entity_poly.type
_entity_poly.pdbx_seq_one_letter_code
_entity_poly.pdbx_strand_id
1 'polypeptide(L)'
;MKRTSRYKLNKRGKITIYAFIFLVILLIYIFISSSFFELKNIAINGNEKLNTNQIKKLTSIGVGKNLFQYNLKDIEENIKSNPYIKYVEVKRKIPNQLIINIKENTEDFIINLDKKYLYIQSDGLILSEKSKIENKNIPIISGLKIKEYRLKEKIKIDKSTSEKYFILMLKSLKKNNMIRELKTIDINKNFINLKTKDGIRVKLKLDSNIEYNINRLNEILINLKSEKLKDGELDLLNDKQATYLP
;
A
#
# COMPACT_ATOMS: atom_id res chain seq x y z
N MET A 1 13.84 53.91 -42.81
CA MET A 1 14.65 52.72 -42.64
C MET A 1 15.59 52.96 -41.45
N LYS A 2 15.31 52.35 -40.27
CA LYS A 2 16.20 52.43 -39.12
C LYS A 2 17.29 51.40 -39.27
N ARG A 3 18.56 51.82 -39.44
CA ARG A 3 19.75 50.98 -39.41
C ARG A 3 19.94 50.46 -37.98
N THR A 4 19.70 49.21 -37.72
CA THR A 4 20.09 48.53 -36.47
C THR A 4 21.61 48.32 -36.50
N SER A 5 22.37 49.13 -35.80
CA SER A 5 23.79 48.95 -35.60
C SER A 5 24.02 47.67 -34.77
N ARG A 6 24.51 46.62 -35.38
CA ARG A 6 24.95 45.44 -34.68
C ARG A 6 26.27 45.74 -34.00
N TYR A 7 26.25 45.92 -32.67
CA TYR A 7 27.46 46.05 -31.85
C TYR A 7 28.23 44.71 -31.89
N LYS A 8 29.36 44.67 -32.63
CA LYS A 8 30.30 43.55 -32.57
C LYS A 8 31.20 43.77 -31.35
N LEU A 9 31.02 42.92 -30.30
CA LEU A 9 31.88 42.96 -29.15
C LEU A 9 33.33 42.61 -29.54
N ASN A 10 34.27 43.45 -29.13
CA ASN A 10 35.70 43.23 -29.27
C ASN A 10 36.12 42.00 -28.50
N LYS A 11 37.24 41.31 -28.90
CA LYS A 11 37.77 40.09 -28.21
C LYS A 11 37.91 40.29 -26.70
N ARG A 12 38.41 41.43 -26.26
CA ARG A 12 38.55 41.79 -24.84
C ARG A 12 37.19 41.84 -24.13
N GLY A 13 36.15 42.46 -24.73
CA GLY A 13 34.82 42.52 -24.17
C GLY A 13 34.15 41.12 -24.02
N LYS A 14 34.40 40.19 -24.94
CA LYS A 14 33.92 38.79 -24.80
C LYS A 14 34.60 38.09 -23.63
N ILE A 15 35.90 38.24 -23.44
CA ILE A 15 36.64 37.67 -22.33
C ILE A 15 36.14 38.20 -20.99
N THR A 16 35.87 39.49 -20.87
CA THR A 16 35.32 40.09 -19.66
C THR A 16 33.91 39.52 -19.32
N ILE A 17 33.05 39.34 -20.35
CA ILE A 17 31.74 38.72 -20.13
C ILE A 17 31.84 37.27 -19.66
N TYR A 18 32.72 36.47 -20.27
CA TYR A 18 32.92 35.09 -19.83
C TYR A 18 33.51 35.00 -18.42
N ALA A 19 34.47 35.85 -18.06
CA ALA A 19 35.03 35.93 -16.71
C ALA A 19 33.95 36.35 -15.70
N PHE A 20 33.07 37.26 -16.03
CA PHE A 20 31.96 37.69 -15.18
C PHE A 20 30.95 36.51 -14.98
N ILE A 21 30.54 35.84 -16.08
CA ILE A 21 29.66 34.68 -16.02
C ILE A 21 30.29 33.57 -15.13
N PHE A 22 31.58 33.29 -15.32
CA PHE A 22 32.29 32.31 -14.51
C PHE A 22 32.31 32.71 -13.02
N LEU A 23 32.54 33.96 -12.70
CA LEU A 23 32.50 34.46 -11.32
C LEU A 23 31.09 34.26 -10.70
N VAL A 24 30.05 34.61 -11.44
CA VAL A 24 28.67 34.42 -10.97
C VAL A 24 28.36 32.95 -10.70
N ILE A 25 28.73 32.04 -11.62
CA ILE A 25 28.55 30.59 -11.43
C ILE A 25 29.33 30.10 -10.19
N LEU A 26 30.57 30.58 -9.99
CA LEU A 26 31.38 30.24 -8.84
C LEU A 26 30.73 30.69 -7.50
N LEU A 27 30.20 31.91 -7.47
CA LEU A 27 29.46 32.41 -6.30
C LEU A 27 28.21 31.62 -6.00
N ILE A 28 27.43 31.27 -7.03
CA ILE A 28 26.22 30.41 -6.89
C ILE A 28 26.63 29.02 -6.34
N TYR A 29 27.70 28.43 -6.87
CA TYR A 29 28.19 27.14 -6.39
C TYR A 29 28.61 27.19 -4.90
N ILE A 30 29.38 28.21 -4.49
CA ILE A 30 29.75 28.42 -3.09
C ILE A 30 28.50 28.58 -2.20
N PHE A 31 27.52 29.37 -2.66
CA PHE A 31 26.30 29.60 -1.91
C PHE A 31 25.50 28.30 -1.73
N ILE A 32 25.27 27.53 -2.82
CA ILE A 32 24.54 26.25 -2.77
C ILE A 32 25.28 25.22 -1.89
N SER A 33 26.62 25.24 -1.89
CA SER A 33 27.45 24.33 -1.10
C SER A 33 27.57 24.72 0.38
N SER A 34 27.00 25.86 0.78
CA SER A 34 27.12 26.36 2.14
C SER A 34 26.26 25.55 3.13
N SER A 35 26.60 25.69 4.42
CA SER A 35 25.82 25.08 5.53
C SER A 35 24.37 25.58 5.65
N PHE A 36 24.01 26.64 4.94
CA PHE A 36 22.66 27.14 4.84
C PHE A 36 21.69 26.07 4.27
N PHE A 37 22.18 25.22 3.37
CA PHE A 37 21.43 24.11 2.77
C PHE A 37 21.71 22.75 3.40
N GLU A 38 22.32 22.72 4.57
CA GLU A 38 22.54 21.50 5.32
C GLU A 38 21.20 20.92 5.83
N LEU A 39 20.93 19.63 5.59
CA LEU A 39 19.70 18.98 6.03
C LEU A 39 19.59 18.96 7.56
N LYS A 40 18.60 19.64 8.10
CA LYS A 40 18.30 19.73 9.54
C LYS A 40 17.05 18.94 9.92
N ASN A 41 16.06 18.88 9.03
CA ASN A 41 14.75 18.29 9.34
C ASN A 41 14.26 17.33 8.26
N ILE A 42 13.60 16.25 8.70
CA ILE A 42 12.87 15.32 7.84
C ILE A 42 11.44 15.26 8.35
N ALA A 43 10.50 15.77 7.55
CA ALA A 43 9.07 15.65 7.82
C ALA A 43 8.52 14.42 7.09
N ILE A 44 7.78 13.58 7.82
CA ILE A 44 7.16 12.37 7.27
C ILE A 44 5.66 12.50 7.47
N ASN A 45 4.90 12.30 6.38
CA ASN A 45 3.45 12.42 6.35
C ASN A 45 2.81 11.14 5.78
N GLY A 46 1.60 10.80 6.27
CA GLY A 46 0.81 9.67 5.77
C GLY A 46 1.20 8.31 6.33
N ASN A 47 2.04 8.30 7.37
CA ASN A 47 2.34 7.07 8.11
C ASN A 47 1.27 6.82 9.18
N GLU A 48 0.69 5.61 9.17
CA GLU A 48 -0.32 5.16 10.12
C GLU A 48 0.19 3.96 10.94
N LYS A 49 0.74 2.96 10.28
CA LYS A 49 1.25 1.72 10.89
C LYS A 49 2.74 1.80 11.21
N LEU A 50 3.53 2.32 10.28
CA LEU A 50 4.96 2.50 10.47
C LEU A 50 5.21 3.79 11.25
N ASN A 51 5.98 3.71 12.33
CA ASN A 51 6.37 4.92 13.04
C ASN A 51 7.48 5.69 12.31
N THR A 52 7.59 6.98 12.61
CA THR A 52 8.55 7.90 11.99
C THR A 52 10.00 7.37 12.05
N ASN A 53 10.39 6.73 13.16
CA ASN A 53 11.74 6.21 13.32
C ASN A 53 12.00 4.99 12.41
N GLN A 54 11.00 4.13 12.20
CA GLN A 54 11.11 3.01 11.27
C GLN A 54 11.31 3.52 9.84
N ILE A 55 10.54 4.54 9.42
CA ILE A 55 10.68 5.13 8.09
C ILE A 55 12.03 5.83 7.95
N LYS A 56 12.48 6.61 8.95
CA LYS A 56 13.81 7.23 8.95
C LYS A 56 14.93 6.20 8.78
N LYS A 57 14.83 5.03 9.43
CA LYS A 57 15.81 3.95 9.24
C LYS A 57 15.84 3.42 7.81
N LEU A 58 14.69 3.33 7.13
CA LEU A 58 14.63 2.92 5.73
C LEU A 58 15.29 3.92 4.78
N THR A 59 15.29 5.22 5.11
CA THR A 59 15.89 6.24 4.24
C THR A 59 17.40 6.14 4.17
N SER A 60 18.05 5.56 5.18
CA SER A 60 19.51 5.57 5.35
C SER A 60 20.14 7.00 5.32
N ILE A 61 19.33 8.02 5.63
CA ILE A 61 19.75 9.42 5.59
C ILE A 61 20.29 9.83 6.97
N GLY A 62 21.52 10.33 7.00
CA GLY A 62 22.04 11.09 8.13
C GLY A 62 21.77 12.59 7.94
N VAL A 63 21.50 13.31 9.01
CA VAL A 63 21.54 14.80 9.02
C VAL A 63 22.96 15.30 8.88
N GLY A 64 23.16 16.53 8.42
CA GLY A 64 24.48 17.15 8.35
C GLY A 64 25.12 17.18 6.95
N LYS A 65 24.48 16.59 5.94
CA LYS A 65 24.91 16.75 4.54
C LYS A 65 24.08 17.81 3.83
N ASN A 66 24.66 18.42 2.81
CA ASN A 66 23.95 19.39 1.99
C ASN A 66 22.71 18.76 1.30
N LEU A 67 21.58 19.45 1.35
CA LEU A 67 20.29 19.00 0.85
C LEU A 67 20.31 18.56 -0.63
N PHE A 68 21.16 19.17 -1.45
CA PHE A 68 21.26 18.86 -2.88
C PHE A 68 22.11 17.63 -3.18
N GLN A 69 22.89 17.13 -2.21
CA GLN A 69 23.70 15.91 -2.36
C GLN A 69 22.88 14.62 -2.19
N TYR A 70 21.66 14.71 -1.66
CA TYR A 70 20.82 13.53 -1.52
C TYR A 70 20.18 13.15 -2.85
N ASN A 71 20.30 11.91 -3.27
CA ASN A 71 19.53 11.35 -4.38
C ASN A 71 18.13 10.97 -3.88
N LEU A 72 17.12 11.73 -4.30
CA LEU A 72 15.75 11.52 -3.83
C LEU A 72 15.17 10.18 -4.32
N LYS A 73 15.56 9.71 -5.52
CA LYS A 73 15.11 8.42 -6.06
C LYS A 73 15.61 7.24 -5.22
N ASP A 74 16.88 7.26 -4.83
CA ASP A 74 17.44 6.19 -3.98
C ASP A 74 16.71 6.12 -2.63
N ILE A 75 16.37 7.29 -2.08
CA ILE A 75 15.59 7.37 -0.84
C ILE A 75 14.20 6.77 -1.03
N GLU A 76 13.51 7.12 -2.12
CA GLU A 76 12.20 6.56 -2.46
C GLU A 76 12.25 5.05 -2.65
N GLU A 77 13.25 4.54 -3.37
CA GLU A 77 13.45 3.10 -3.58
C GLU A 77 13.69 2.36 -2.27
N ASN A 78 14.55 2.91 -1.40
CA ASN A 78 14.81 2.34 -0.08
C ASN A 78 13.55 2.28 0.78
N ILE A 79 12.76 3.35 0.84
CA ILE A 79 11.50 3.36 1.58
C ILE A 79 10.50 2.38 0.94
N LYS A 80 10.40 2.37 -0.39
CA LYS A 80 9.51 1.50 -1.14
C LYS A 80 9.90 0.03 -1.04
N SER A 81 11.10 -0.31 -0.57
CA SER A 81 11.51 -1.70 -0.29
C SER A 81 10.67 -2.35 0.81
N ASN A 82 10.06 -1.59 1.71
CA ASN A 82 9.18 -2.10 2.74
C ASN A 82 7.82 -2.52 2.15
N PRO A 83 7.31 -3.74 2.42
CA PRO A 83 6.02 -4.23 1.91
C PRO A 83 4.82 -3.35 2.30
N TYR A 84 4.89 -2.66 3.42
CA TYR A 84 3.82 -1.76 3.87
C TYR A 84 3.76 -0.45 3.09
N ILE A 85 4.76 -0.09 2.30
CA ILE A 85 4.76 1.14 1.52
C ILE A 85 4.13 0.91 0.14
N LYS A 86 2.96 1.50 -0.07
CA LYS A 86 2.24 1.50 -1.35
C LYS A 86 2.79 2.56 -2.29
N TYR A 87 2.99 3.76 -1.77
CA TYR A 87 3.47 4.92 -2.49
C TYR A 87 4.39 5.74 -1.60
N VAL A 88 5.41 6.34 -2.19
CA VAL A 88 6.32 7.27 -1.54
C VAL A 88 6.72 8.36 -2.52
N GLU A 89 6.81 9.58 -2.03
CA GLU A 89 7.29 10.75 -2.74
C GLU A 89 8.18 11.55 -1.81
N VAL A 90 9.40 11.85 -2.25
CA VAL A 90 10.37 12.64 -1.49
C VAL A 90 10.61 13.99 -2.17
N LYS A 91 10.46 15.08 -1.43
CA LYS A 91 10.66 16.45 -1.92
C LYS A 91 11.63 17.22 -1.06
N ARG A 92 12.43 18.08 -1.71
CA ARG A 92 13.23 19.07 -1.00
C ARG A 92 12.34 20.27 -0.66
N LYS A 93 12.37 20.70 0.60
CA LYS A 93 11.83 21.98 1.04
C LYS A 93 13.00 22.85 1.48
N ILE A 94 13.36 23.76 0.60
CA ILE A 94 14.46 24.70 0.80
C ILE A 94 14.17 25.57 2.04
N PRO A 95 15.19 25.88 2.87
CA PRO A 95 16.60 25.62 2.57
C PRO A 95 17.13 24.26 3.07
N ASN A 96 16.51 23.60 4.08
CA ASN A 96 17.20 22.58 4.88
C ASN A 96 16.29 21.41 5.32
N GLN A 97 15.21 21.15 4.60
CA GLN A 97 14.23 20.12 4.97
C GLN A 97 13.96 19.15 3.81
N LEU A 98 13.78 17.86 4.13
CA LEU A 98 13.14 16.88 3.27
C LEU A 98 11.71 16.61 3.75
N ILE A 99 10.77 16.50 2.79
CA ILE A 99 9.39 16.07 3.03
C ILE A 99 9.24 14.71 2.38
N ILE A 100 8.79 13.73 3.15
CA ILE A 100 8.52 12.36 2.71
C ILE A 100 7.03 12.12 2.88
N ASN A 101 6.31 12.03 1.76
CA ASN A 101 4.89 11.69 1.74
C ASN A 101 4.76 10.21 1.41
N ILE A 102 4.08 9.45 2.25
CA ILE A 102 3.85 8.03 2.04
C ILE A 102 2.37 7.70 2.04
N LYS A 103 2.04 6.57 1.42
CA LYS A 103 0.76 5.89 1.55
C LYS A 103 1.05 4.44 1.86
N GLU A 104 0.44 3.93 2.91
CA GLU A 104 0.66 2.55 3.37
C GLU A 104 -0.34 1.57 2.76
N ASN A 105 0.07 0.31 2.65
CA ASN A 105 -0.78 -0.83 2.38
C ASN A 105 -1.48 -1.26 3.67
N THR A 106 -2.74 -1.70 3.55
CA THR A 106 -3.55 -2.15 4.68
C THR A 106 -3.52 -3.67 4.80
N GLU A 107 -3.43 -4.19 6.02
CA GLU A 107 -3.66 -5.61 6.31
C GLU A 107 -5.16 -5.86 6.29
N ASP A 108 -5.62 -6.53 5.25
CA ASP A 108 -7.05 -6.77 5.05
C ASP A 108 -7.46 -8.17 5.49
N PHE A 109 -6.58 -9.17 5.35
CA PHE A 109 -6.84 -10.58 5.68
C PHE A 109 -5.61 -11.25 6.28
N ILE A 110 -5.85 -12.30 7.05
CA ILE A 110 -4.81 -13.18 7.61
C ILE A 110 -5.00 -14.58 7.02
N ILE A 111 -3.97 -15.14 6.39
CA ILE A 111 -4.01 -16.54 5.96
C ILE A 111 -3.32 -17.40 7.03
N ASN A 112 -4.02 -18.42 7.50
CA ASN A 112 -3.48 -19.39 8.43
C ASN A 112 -2.73 -20.50 7.68
N LEU A 113 -1.44 -20.67 7.99
CA LEU A 113 -0.55 -21.71 7.48
C LEU A 113 -0.10 -22.61 8.63
N ASP A 114 -1.02 -23.15 9.43
CA ASP A 114 -0.81 -24.03 10.59
C ASP A 114 0.09 -23.46 11.69
N LYS A 115 1.31 -23.04 11.35
CA LYS A 115 2.30 -22.50 12.32
C LYS A 115 2.63 -21.03 12.11
N LYS A 116 2.13 -20.43 11.03
CA LYS A 116 2.45 -19.06 10.60
C LYS A 116 1.22 -18.37 10.05
N TYR A 117 1.21 -17.07 10.15
CA TYR A 117 0.12 -16.22 9.70
C TYR A 117 0.64 -15.20 8.69
N LEU A 118 0.13 -15.26 7.46
CA LEU A 118 0.45 -14.28 6.43
C LEU A 118 -0.58 -13.17 6.45
N TYR A 119 -0.14 -11.94 6.65
CA TYR A 119 -0.96 -10.75 6.55
C TYR A 119 -0.93 -10.26 5.11
N ILE A 120 -2.10 -10.20 4.49
CA ILE A 120 -2.23 -9.85 3.07
C ILE A 120 -3.19 -8.68 2.87
N GLN A 121 -2.98 -7.98 1.76
CA GLN A 121 -3.93 -7.00 1.24
C GLN A 121 -4.98 -7.68 0.35
N SER A 122 -6.10 -7.03 0.10
CA SER A 122 -7.22 -7.56 -0.72
C SER A 122 -6.87 -7.88 -2.18
N ASP A 123 -5.74 -7.40 -2.69
CA ASP A 123 -5.23 -7.76 -4.03
C ASP A 123 -4.26 -8.95 -4.00
N GLY A 124 -4.11 -9.59 -2.83
CA GLY A 124 -3.25 -10.73 -2.61
C GLY A 124 -1.78 -10.39 -2.28
N LEU A 125 -1.42 -9.10 -2.15
CA LEU A 125 -0.06 -8.70 -1.78
C LEU A 125 0.26 -9.14 -0.36
N ILE A 126 1.37 -9.86 -0.17
CA ILE A 126 1.83 -10.34 1.13
C ILE A 126 2.66 -9.24 1.80
N LEU A 127 2.19 -8.78 2.96
CA LEU A 127 2.79 -7.67 3.70
C LEU A 127 3.73 -8.14 4.81
N SER A 128 3.34 -9.18 5.56
CA SER A 128 4.15 -9.72 6.65
C SER A 128 3.80 -11.17 6.95
N GLU A 129 4.74 -11.84 7.61
CA GLU A 129 4.60 -13.17 8.22
C GLU A 129 4.77 -13.03 9.73
N LYS A 130 3.90 -13.67 10.51
CA LYS A 130 3.97 -13.68 11.98
C LYS A 130 3.71 -15.08 12.55
N SER A 131 4.25 -15.36 13.73
CA SER A 131 4.04 -16.63 14.44
C SER A 131 2.73 -16.68 15.23
N LYS A 132 2.10 -15.51 15.46
CA LYS A 132 0.82 -15.39 16.19
C LYS A 132 -0.02 -14.26 15.60
N ILE A 133 -1.34 -14.36 15.83
CA ILE A 133 -2.29 -13.31 15.42
C ILE A 133 -2.18 -12.15 16.40
N GLU A 134 -1.84 -10.97 15.88
CA GLU A 134 -1.76 -9.73 16.65
C GLU A 134 -3.05 -8.91 16.57
N ASN A 135 -3.71 -8.91 15.41
CA ASN A 135 -4.95 -8.17 15.20
C ASN A 135 -6.14 -9.12 15.00
N LYS A 136 -6.99 -9.24 16.02
CA LYS A 136 -8.20 -10.07 16.00
C LYS A 136 -9.36 -9.48 15.19
N ASN A 137 -9.23 -8.24 14.70
CA ASN A 137 -10.27 -7.58 13.91
C ASN A 137 -10.19 -7.88 12.42
N ILE A 138 -9.12 -8.53 11.98
CA ILE A 138 -8.89 -8.95 10.60
C ILE A 138 -9.37 -10.39 10.45
N PRO A 139 -10.18 -10.74 9.42
CA PRO A 139 -10.68 -12.10 9.22
C PRO A 139 -9.55 -13.06 8.86
N ILE A 140 -9.67 -14.28 9.37
CA ILE A 140 -8.70 -15.36 9.17
C ILE A 140 -9.20 -16.25 8.04
N ILE A 141 -8.35 -16.49 7.05
CA ILE A 141 -8.59 -17.40 5.93
C ILE A 141 -7.87 -18.72 6.23
N SER A 142 -8.59 -19.84 6.10
CA SER A 142 -8.10 -21.21 6.21
C SER A 142 -8.46 -22.04 4.98
N GLY A 143 -7.89 -23.25 4.89
CA GLY A 143 -8.19 -24.20 3.82
C GLY A 143 -7.44 -23.94 2.49
N LEU A 144 -6.62 -22.90 2.39
CA LEU A 144 -5.81 -22.61 1.21
C LEU A 144 -4.50 -23.41 1.21
N LYS A 145 -4.17 -24.01 0.07
CA LYS A 145 -2.85 -24.58 -0.19
C LYS A 145 -2.01 -23.56 -0.96
N ILE A 146 -0.95 -23.05 -0.32
CA ILE A 146 -0.01 -22.11 -0.90
C ILE A 146 1.25 -22.87 -1.33
N LYS A 147 1.71 -22.67 -2.55
CA LYS A 147 2.92 -23.34 -3.06
C LYS A 147 4.19 -22.77 -2.45
N GLU A 148 4.39 -21.52 -2.67
CA GLU A 148 5.51 -20.72 -2.18
C GLU A 148 5.06 -19.26 -2.08
N TYR A 149 5.69 -18.51 -1.20
CA TYR A 149 5.39 -17.10 -1.04
C TYR A 149 6.64 -16.30 -0.69
N ARG A 150 6.62 -15.04 -1.08
CA ARG A 150 7.62 -14.05 -0.68
C ARG A 150 6.91 -12.79 -0.24
N LEU A 151 7.50 -12.11 0.74
CA LEU A 151 7.00 -10.79 1.15
C LEU A 151 7.07 -9.82 -0.06
N LYS A 152 6.08 -8.97 -0.18
CA LYS A 152 5.94 -8.00 -1.27
C LYS A 152 5.60 -8.61 -2.64
N GLU A 153 5.34 -9.89 -2.71
CA GLU A 153 4.80 -10.54 -3.89
C GLU A 153 3.32 -10.89 -3.67
N LYS A 154 2.59 -11.10 -4.78
CA LYS A 154 1.23 -11.62 -4.72
C LYS A 154 1.27 -13.10 -4.38
N ILE A 155 0.28 -13.50 -3.59
CA ILE A 155 0.11 -14.90 -3.19
C ILE A 155 -0.12 -15.79 -4.42
N LYS A 156 0.53 -16.95 -4.43
CA LYS A 156 0.34 -18.00 -5.45
C LYS A 156 -0.30 -19.22 -4.80
N ILE A 157 -1.51 -19.50 -5.23
CA ILE A 157 -2.32 -20.60 -4.69
C ILE A 157 -2.13 -21.86 -5.53
N ASP A 158 -2.30 -23.04 -4.93
CA ASP A 158 -2.32 -24.30 -5.64
C ASP A 158 -3.51 -24.37 -6.60
N LYS A 159 -3.35 -25.12 -7.70
CA LYS A 159 -4.39 -25.31 -8.75
C LYS A 159 -5.73 -25.87 -8.25
N SER A 160 -5.79 -26.34 -7.00
CA SER A 160 -7.03 -26.80 -6.37
C SER A 160 -8.06 -25.69 -6.15
N THR A 161 -7.62 -24.44 -6.12
CA THR A 161 -8.47 -23.26 -5.95
C THR A 161 -8.12 -22.23 -7.02
N SER A 162 -9.13 -21.60 -7.63
CA SER A 162 -8.91 -20.56 -8.63
C SER A 162 -8.39 -19.28 -7.99
N GLU A 163 -7.11 -18.95 -8.23
CA GLU A 163 -6.49 -17.70 -7.75
C GLU A 163 -7.27 -16.46 -8.21
N LYS A 164 -7.75 -16.46 -9.47
CA LYS A 164 -8.54 -15.36 -10.01
C LYS A 164 -9.78 -15.09 -9.18
N TYR A 165 -10.57 -16.12 -8.88
CA TYR A 165 -11.81 -15.96 -8.11
C TYR A 165 -11.54 -15.68 -6.64
N PHE A 166 -10.46 -16.22 -6.09
CA PHE A 166 -10.01 -15.90 -4.73
C PHE A 166 -9.70 -14.40 -4.60
N ILE A 167 -8.88 -13.85 -5.49
CA ILE A 167 -8.54 -12.41 -5.47
C ILE A 167 -9.79 -11.54 -5.72
N LEU A 168 -10.69 -11.97 -6.61
CA LEU A 168 -11.95 -11.27 -6.85
C LEU A 168 -12.82 -11.23 -5.58
N MET A 169 -12.93 -12.36 -4.86
CA MET A 169 -13.61 -12.44 -3.57
C MET A 169 -13.03 -11.42 -2.56
N LEU A 170 -11.70 -11.42 -2.36
CA LEU A 170 -11.05 -10.51 -1.41
C LEU A 170 -11.33 -9.04 -1.74
N LYS A 171 -11.24 -8.68 -3.01
CA LYS A 171 -11.53 -7.33 -3.48
C LYS A 171 -12.99 -6.96 -3.26
N SER A 172 -13.93 -7.87 -3.53
CA SER A 172 -15.36 -7.65 -3.37
C SER A 172 -15.73 -7.48 -1.89
N LEU A 173 -15.15 -8.29 -1.00
CA LEU A 173 -15.34 -8.15 0.45
C LEU A 173 -14.84 -6.78 0.95
N LYS A 174 -13.69 -6.31 0.43
CA LYS A 174 -13.17 -4.97 0.78
C LYS A 174 -14.04 -3.85 0.24
N LYS A 175 -14.48 -3.94 -1.02
CA LYS A 175 -15.34 -2.96 -1.69
C LYS A 175 -16.66 -2.76 -0.94
N ASN A 176 -17.22 -3.84 -0.40
CA ASN A 176 -18.46 -3.84 0.38
C ASN A 176 -18.25 -3.56 1.89
N ASN A 177 -17.04 -3.18 2.32
CA ASN A 177 -16.69 -2.92 3.73
C ASN A 177 -16.92 -4.11 4.69
N MET A 178 -17.01 -5.34 4.17
CA MET A 178 -17.33 -6.54 4.95
C MET A 178 -16.17 -7.08 5.79
N ILE A 179 -14.93 -6.63 5.55
CA ILE A 179 -13.73 -7.13 6.26
C ILE A 179 -13.91 -7.08 7.78
N ARG A 180 -14.47 -5.97 8.29
CA ARG A 180 -14.64 -5.78 9.75
C ARG A 180 -15.76 -6.61 10.36
N GLU A 181 -16.64 -7.16 9.54
CA GLU A 181 -17.80 -7.95 9.97
C GLU A 181 -17.51 -9.43 10.00
N LEU A 182 -16.53 -9.87 9.21
CA LEU A 182 -16.14 -11.27 9.13
C LEU A 182 -15.17 -11.65 10.25
N LYS A 183 -15.32 -12.90 10.73
CA LYS A 183 -14.42 -13.54 11.69
C LYS A 183 -13.50 -14.53 11.00
N THR A 184 -14.07 -15.45 10.20
CA THR A 184 -13.32 -16.49 9.49
C THR A 184 -13.85 -16.69 8.08
N ILE A 185 -12.97 -17.16 7.20
CA ILE A 185 -13.24 -17.54 5.81
C ILE A 185 -12.56 -18.91 5.63
N ASP A 186 -13.34 -19.96 5.47
CA ASP A 186 -12.81 -21.29 5.23
C ASP A 186 -13.05 -21.69 3.78
N ILE A 187 -11.98 -22.07 3.07
CA ILE A 187 -12.02 -22.37 1.64
C ILE A 187 -11.80 -23.86 1.44
N ASN A 188 -12.77 -24.52 0.83
CA ASN A 188 -12.71 -25.90 0.48
C ASN A 188 -12.96 -26.08 -1.02
N LYS A 189 -11.89 -26.15 -1.81
CA LYS A 189 -11.92 -26.19 -3.28
C LYS A 189 -12.70 -25.00 -3.85
N ASN A 190 -13.91 -25.24 -4.32
CA ASN A 190 -14.81 -24.25 -4.94
C ASN A 190 -15.91 -23.75 -3.99
N PHE A 191 -15.86 -24.09 -2.72
CA PHE A 191 -16.83 -23.66 -1.70
C PHE A 191 -16.15 -22.79 -0.67
N ILE A 192 -16.90 -21.84 -0.14
CA ILE A 192 -16.47 -20.93 0.90
C ILE A 192 -17.48 -20.97 2.02
N ASN A 193 -16.98 -21.17 3.24
CA ASN A 193 -17.76 -20.97 4.45
C ASN A 193 -17.27 -19.70 5.14
N LEU A 194 -18.11 -18.68 5.20
CA LEU A 194 -17.83 -17.45 5.94
C LEU A 194 -18.51 -17.54 7.30
N LYS A 195 -17.85 -16.99 8.32
CA LYS A 195 -18.47 -16.74 9.62
C LYS A 195 -18.37 -15.26 9.96
N THR A 196 -19.50 -14.64 10.27
CA THR A 196 -19.52 -13.26 10.75
C THR A 196 -19.16 -13.20 12.24
N LYS A 197 -18.87 -12.00 12.74
CA LYS A 197 -18.65 -11.76 14.17
C LYS A 197 -19.93 -11.93 15.00
N ASP A 198 -21.08 -11.66 14.39
CA ASP A 198 -22.40 -11.83 15.00
C ASP A 198 -22.86 -13.30 15.02
N GLY A 199 -22.08 -14.24 14.45
CA GLY A 199 -22.37 -15.67 14.51
C GLY A 199 -22.91 -16.30 13.23
N ILE A 200 -23.42 -15.51 12.27
CA ILE A 200 -24.02 -16.02 11.03
C ILE A 200 -23.00 -16.80 10.22
N ARG A 201 -23.34 -18.02 9.84
CA ARG A 201 -22.56 -18.89 8.94
C ARG A 201 -23.10 -18.78 7.52
N VAL A 202 -22.23 -18.56 6.55
CA VAL A 202 -22.64 -18.35 5.16
C VAL A 202 -21.91 -19.34 4.27
N LYS A 203 -22.65 -20.01 3.38
CA LYS A 203 -22.11 -20.90 2.34
C LYS A 203 -22.21 -20.27 0.97
N LEU A 204 -21.10 -20.21 0.22
CA LEU A 204 -20.97 -19.63 -1.12
C LEU A 204 -20.18 -20.55 -2.04
N LYS A 205 -20.31 -20.34 -3.36
CA LYS A 205 -19.38 -20.89 -4.36
C LYS A 205 -18.25 -19.90 -4.65
N LEU A 206 -17.06 -20.43 -4.90
CA LEU A 206 -15.90 -19.68 -5.38
C LEU A 206 -15.79 -19.88 -6.90
N ASP A 207 -16.55 -19.14 -7.65
CA ASP A 207 -16.67 -19.24 -9.12
C ASP A 207 -16.75 -17.85 -9.78
N SER A 208 -17.17 -17.81 -11.05
CA SER A 208 -17.29 -16.56 -11.82
C SER A 208 -18.31 -15.59 -11.24
N ASN A 209 -19.28 -16.05 -10.45
CA ASN A 209 -20.37 -15.25 -9.87
C ASN A 209 -20.02 -14.72 -8.48
N ILE A 210 -18.78 -14.95 -7.99
CA ILE A 210 -18.40 -14.61 -6.60
C ILE A 210 -18.61 -13.13 -6.26
N GLU A 211 -18.33 -12.20 -7.18
CA GLU A 211 -18.58 -10.77 -6.94
C GLU A 211 -20.07 -10.47 -6.75
N TYR A 212 -20.91 -11.04 -7.59
CA TYR A 212 -22.36 -10.92 -7.46
C TYR A 212 -22.84 -11.49 -6.12
N ASN A 213 -22.39 -12.70 -5.76
CA ASN A 213 -22.78 -13.37 -4.53
C ASN A 213 -22.30 -12.61 -3.27
N ILE A 214 -21.15 -11.96 -3.31
CA ILE A 214 -20.68 -11.10 -2.19
C ILE A 214 -21.54 -9.83 -2.08
N ASN A 215 -21.91 -9.20 -3.19
CA ASN A 215 -22.79 -8.03 -3.18
C ASN A 215 -24.17 -8.39 -2.58
N ARG A 216 -24.74 -9.51 -3.03
CA ARG A 216 -26.00 -10.05 -2.52
C ARG A 216 -25.92 -10.41 -1.03
N LEU A 217 -24.83 -11.05 -0.61
CA LEU A 217 -24.57 -11.33 0.80
C LEU A 217 -24.56 -10.07 1.64
N ASN A 218 -23.92 -9.00 1.17
CA ASN A 218 -23.89 -7.73 1.88
C ASN A 218 -25.30 -7.16 2.12
N GLU A 219 -26.15 -7.17 1.10
CA GLU A 219 -27.54 -6.71 1.21
C GLU A 219 -28.34 -7.56 2.21
N ILE A 220 -28.21 -8.89 2.16
CA ILE A 220 -28.88 -9.79 3.08
C ILE A 220 -28.40 -9.54 4.53
N LEU A 221 -27.10 -9.41 4.76
CA LEU A 221 -26.59 -9.16 6.11
C LEU A 221 -27.05 -7.81 6.67
N ILE A 222 -27.21 -6.78 5.85
CA ILE A 222 -27.79 -5.49 6.25
C ILE A 222 -29.24 -5.70 6.70
N ASN A 223 -30.04 -6.46 5.95
CA ASN A 223 -31.43 -6.75 6.29
C ASN A 223 -31.53 -7.56 7.60
N LEU A 224 -30.77 -8.66 7.73
CA LEU A 224 -30.74 -9.47 8.95
C LEU A 224 -30.36 -8.65 10.19
N LYS A 225 -29.39 -7.71 10.04
CA LYS A 225 -29.04 -6.78 11.13
C LYS A 225 -30.17 -5.83 11.49
N SER A 226 -30.90 -5.32 10.51
CA SER A 226 -32.06 -4.44 10.77
C SER A 226 -33.17 -5.17 11.55
N GLU A 227 -33.33 -6.46 11.31
CA GLU A 227 -34.26 -7.35 12.02
C GLU A 227 -33.70 -7.88 13.36
N LYS A 228 -32.44 -7.47 13.73
CA LYS A 228 -31.73 -7.91 14.95
C LYS A 228 -31.50 -9.42 15.02
N LEU A 229 -31.49 -10.10 13.88
CA LEU A 229 -31.18 -11.51 13.79
C LEU A 229 -29.67 -11.73 13.93
N LYS A 230 -29.30 -12.57 14.88
CA LYS A 230 -27.93 -12.99 15.17
C LYS A 230 -27.89 -14.50 15.13
N ASP A 231 -26.73 -15.05 14.78
CA ASP A 231 -26.53 -16.48 14.52
C ASP A 231 -27.35 -16.97 13.30
N GLY A 232 -27.34 -18.27 13.05
CA GLY A 232 -28.05 -18.88 11.93
C GLY A 232 -27.14 -19.23 10.75
N GLU A 233 -27.73 -19.88 9.77
CA GLU A 233 -27.06 -20.38 8.57
C GLU A 233 -27.71 -19.78 7.32
N LEU A 234 -26.89 -19.17 6.45
CA LEU A 234 -27.29 -18.56 5.19
C LEU A 234 -26.68 -19.35 4.03
N ASP A 235 -27.50 -20.01 3.27
CA ASP A 235 -27.09 -20.75 2.06
C ASP A 235 -27.28 -19.87 0.82
N LEU A 236 -26.18 -19.59 0.11
CA LEU A 236 -26.11 -18.85 -1.14
C LEU A 236 -25.47 -19.69 -2.26
N LEU A 237 -25.54 -21.02 -2.18
CA LEU A 237 -25.02 -21.91 -3.22
C LEU A 237 -25.86 -21.83 -4.52
N ASN A 238 -27.10 -21.38 -4.41
CA ASN A 238 -27.95 -21.13 -5.55
C ASN A 238 -27.97 -19.62 -5.86
N ASP A 239 -27.59 -19.25 -7.08
CA ASP A 239 -27.50 -17.84 -7.49
C ASP A 239 -28.89 -17.14 -7.53
N LYS A 240 -29.98 -17.91 -7.61
CA LYS A 240 -31.33 -17.37 -7.69
C LYS A 240 -32.07 -17.34 -6.35
N GLN A 241 -31.66 -18.15 -5.38
CA GLN A 241 -32.34 -18.30 -4.11
C GLN A 241 -31.36 -18.22 -2.93
N ALA A 242 -31.77 -17.50 -1.89
CA ALA A 242 -31.05 -17.48 -0.60
C ALA A 242 -31.97 -18.17 0.43
N THR A 243 -31.37 -19.02 1.25
CA THR A 243 -32.10 -19.69 2.35
C THR A 243 -31.42 -19.30 3.67
N TYR A 244 -32.22 -18.76 4.59
CA TYR A 244 -31.75 -18.45 5.95
C TYR A 244 -32.47 -19.38 6.94
N LEU A 245 -31.67 -19.99 7.81
CA LEU A 245 -32.10 -20.86 8.91
C LEU A 245 -31.61 -20.24 10.21
N PRO A 246 -32.49 -19.74 11.09
CA PRO A 246 -32.12 -19.13 12.34
C PRO A 246 -31.48 -20.11 13.33
#